data_86519341a0a9c57c6d593438a0127325
#
_entry.id   86519341a0a9c57c6d593438a0127325
#
_cell.length_a   1.000
_cell.length_b   1.000
_cell.length_c   1.000
_cell.angle_alpha   90.00
_cell.angle_beta   90.00
_cell.angle_gamma   90.00
#
_symmetry.space_group_name_H-M   'P 1'
#
loop_
_entity.id
_entity.type
_entity.pdbx_description
1 polymer ?
#
loop_
_entity_poly.entity_id
_entity_poly.type
_entity_poly.pdbx_seq_one_letter_code
_entity_poly.pdbx_strand_id
1 'polypeptide(L)'
;MVDSKRPSLPPLPPIEEDTPAYASLRLRSASRIPSTRPSTTPRRPSQRPAGPSIPPSALVPTDIDLANAARRIVERSLNVVRGDVVVLLTDRDHRELAHALEQVVASLEATGIVYELGDHEILPLRSVPGNIRESLRSAQASVYIAGVDTAEQSFRRELVDLVSQFKLRHGHMLGVTRRAMLTGFTVDPVRILDATRALRMRLRPDSRAVVRSRAGTDLTVQFGGRYRWVEQTGTIRPGRWENLPAGELATVPERVDGVFVADAALACARVLTNVPLQGAPIRFTIENSLVTNVACTDNNLRSEVENALRDDRHGSRVGTVIFGTNVGISEPTGELVCDQSMPGLHLSFGKTYASETGAEWDSNAQVVAAQAYVDIDLDGTALLRAGRYLV
;
A
#
# COMPACT_ATOMS: atom_id res chain seq x y z
N MET A 1 -61.57 6.19 -16.95
CA MET A 1 -60.89 5.60 -15.79
C MET A 1 -60.13 4.40 -16.30
N VAL A 2 -58.81 4.53 -16.52
CA VAL A 2 -57.93 3.43 -16.91
C VAL A 2 -56.86 3.35 -15.84
N ASP A 3 -56.90 2.28 -15.08
CA ASP A 3 -56.04 1.98 -13.94
C ASP A 3 -54.71 1.44 -14.48
N SER A 4 -53.64 2.24 -14.39
CA SER A 4 -52.29 1.85 -14.83
C SER A 4 -51.51 1.28 -13.66
N LYS A 5 -51.58 -0.02 -13.45
CA LYS A 5 -50.67 -0.75 -12.56
C LYS A 5 -49.26 -0.82 -13.21
N ARG A 6 -48.28 -0.11 -12.64
CA ARG A 6 -46.87 -0.34 -12.93
C ARG A 6 -46.44 -1.67 -12.32
N PRO A 7 -45.66 -2.52 -13.01
CA PRO A 7 -45.08 -3.71 -12.43
C PRO A 7 -43.96 -3.32 -11.43
N SER A 8 -44.02 -3.87 -10.23
CA SER A 8 -42.99 -3.77 -9.22
C SER A 8 -41.77 -4.56 -9.64
N LEU A 9 -40.60 -3.92 -9.66
CA LEU A 9 -39.30 -4.56 -9.86
C LEU A 9 -39.00 -5.53 -8.71
N PRO A 10 -38.37 -6.69 -8.99
CA PRO A 10 -37.95 -7.62 -7.94
C PRO A 10 -36.87 -6.97 -7.05
N PRO A 11 -36.75 -7.37 -5.77
CA PRO A 11 -35.72 -6.88 -4.87
C PRO A 11 -34.34 -7.27 -5.39
N LEU A 12 -33.41 -6.32 -5.32
CA LEU A 12 -31.99 -6.53 -5.66
C LEU A 12 -31.40 -7.56 -4.69
N PRO A 13 -30.51 -8.45 -5.18
CA PRO A 13 -29.76 -9.35 -4.31
C PRO A 13 -28.88 -8.56 -3.33
N PRO A 14 -28.55 -9.11 -2.15
CA PRO A 14 -27.71 -8.44 -1.18
C PRO A 14 -26.35 -8.14 -1.78
N ILE A 15 -25.88 -6.91 -1.62
CA ILE A 15 -24.59 -6.44 -2.06
C ILE A 15 -23.53 -7.11 -1.17
N GLU A 16 -22.72 -8.00 -1.72
CA GLU A 16 -21.48 -8.45 -1.07
C GLU A 16 -20.52 -7.26 -1.04
N GLU A 17 -20.37 -6.65 0.13
CA GLU A 17 -19.44 -5.53 0.35
C GLU A 17 -18.00 -6.05 0.32
N ASP A 18 -17.30 -5.76 -0.78
CA ASP A 18 -15.88 -6.08 -0.97
C ASP A 18 -14.97 -5.18 -0.13
N THR A 19 -14.12 -5.80 0.66
CA THR A 19 -13.08 -5.14 1.47
C THR A 19 -11.83 -4.84 0.62
N PRO A 20 -11.08 -3.76 0.91
CA PRO A 20 -9.86 -3.41 0.16
C PRO A 20 -8.79 -4.49 0.20
N ALA A 21 -8.05 -4.58 -0.87
CA ALA A 21 -7.33 -5.73 -1.38
C ALA A 21 -6.03 -6.15 -0.68
N TYR A 22 -5.57 -5.44 0.35
CA TYR A 22 -4.37 -5.85 1.09
C TYR A 22 -4.59 -7.07 2.00
N ALA A 23 -5.77 -7.63 1.98
CA ALA A 23 -6.16 -8.73 2.85
C ALA A 23 -5.74 -10.14 2.36
N SER A 24 -5.08 -10.30 1.22
CA SER A 24 -4.89 -11.62 0.59
C SER A 24 -3.45 -12.13 0.38
N LEU A 25 -2.43 -11.58 1.06
CA LEU A 25 -1.03 -11.99 0.85
C LEU A 25 -0.57 -13.10 1.81
N ARG A 26 -0.09 -14.22 1.28
CA ARG A 26 0.60 -15.29 2.05
C ARG A 26 2.12 -15.13 1.95
N LEU A 27 2.79 -15.00 3.09
CA LEU A 27 4.23 -15.16 3.17
C LEU A 27 4.58 -16.67 3.23
N ARG A 28 5.30 -17.18 2.24
CA ARG A 28 6.07 -18.41 2.43
C ARG A 28 7.47 -18.04 2.86
N SER A 29 7.85 -18.44 4.08
CA SER A 29 9.23 -18.38 4.54
C SER A 29 10.14 -19.13 3.56
N ALA A 30 11.20 -18.46 3.10
CA ALA A 30 12.24 -19.08 2.29
C ALA A 30 12.84 -20.27 3.03
N SER A 31 12.82 -21.43 2.41
CA SER A 31 13.41 -22.66 2.91
C SER A 31 14.92 -22.50 3.12
N ARG A 32 15.41 -23.00 4.25
CA ARG A 32 16.82 -23.06 4.63
C ARG A 32 17.67 -23.69 3.53
N ILE A 33 18.70 -22.97 3.09
CA ILE A 33 19.77 -23.50 2.27
C ILE A 33 20.69 -24.34 3.18
N PRO A 34 21.05 -25.59 2.84
CA PRO A 34 22.00 -26.36 3.61
C PRO A 34 23.42 -25.78 3.42
N SER A 35 24.09 -25.46 4.51
CA SER A 35 25.48 -25.01 4.50
C SER A 35 26.42 -26.20 4.31
N THR A 36 27.05 -26.31 3.16
CA THR A 36 28.24 -27.13 2.97
C THR A 36 29.47 -26.29 3.28
N ARG A 37 30.19 -26.61 4.35
CA ARG A 37 31.50 -26.03 4.69
C ARG A 37 32.57 -26.60 3.77
N PRO A 38 33.46 -25.76 3.18
CA PRO A 38 34.78 -26.19 2.77
C PRO A 38 35.82 -25.83 3.85
N SER A 39 36.72 -26.75 4.06
CA SER A 39 37.89 -26.67 4.93
C SER A 39 38.87 -25.57 4.45
N THR A 40 39.35 -24.73 5.39
CA THR A 40 40.28 -23.65 5.10
C THR A 40 41.67 -23.93 5.66
N THR A 41 42.65 -23.84 4.80
CA THR A 41 44.06 -23.63 5.15
C THR A 41 44.40 -22.13 5.04
N PRO A 42 45.14 -21.51 5.97
CA PRO A 42 45.33 -20.06 5.97
C PRO A 42 46.44 -19.63 4.99
N ARG A 43 46.12 -18.70 4.09
CA ARG A 43 47.08 -17.95 3.29
C ARG A 43 47.28 -16.54 3.88
N ARG A 44 48.58 -16.16 4.01
CA ARG A 44 49.10 -14.87 4.48
C ARG A 44 48.58 -13.70 3.63
N PRO A 45 48.23 -12.53 4.21
CA PRO A 45 47.71 -11.40 3.45
C PRO A 45 48.83 -10.59 2.78
N SER A 46 48.65 -10.30 1.49
CA SER A 46 49.41 -9.29 0.77
C SER A 46 48.74 -7.94 0.94
N GLN A 47 49.49 -6.95 1.41
CA GLN A 47 49.04 -5.57 1.54
C GLN A 47 48.87 -4.93 0.15
N ARG A 48 47.63 -4.48 -0.16
CA ARG A 48 47.36 -3.52 -1.22
C ARG A 48 47.07 -2.15 -0.59
N PRO A 49 47.52 -1.03 -1.21
CA PRO A 49 47.26 0.29 -0.65
C PRO A 49 45.78 0.63 -0.68
N ALA A 50 45.30 1.19 0.42
CA ALA A 50 43.93 1.67 0.58
C ALA A 50 43.66 2.87 -0.35
N GLY A 51 42.72 2.73 -1.27
CA GLY A 51 42.10 3.86 -1.95
C GLY A 51 41.21 4.64 -0.98
N PRO A 52 40.81 5.90 -1.28
CA PRO A 52 40.05 6.71 -0.37
C PRO A 52 38.73 6.05 -0.06
N SER A 53 38.50 5.70 1.20
CA SER A 53 37.24 5.22 1.71
C SER A 53 36.26 6.39 1.76
N ILE A 54 35.25 6.36 0.89
CA ILE A 54 34.07 7.18 1.05
C ILE A 54 33.31 6.62 2.28
N PRO A 55 33.11 7.43 3.32
CA PRO A 55 32.29 6.95 4.45
C PRO A 55 30.87 6.69 3.96
N PRO A 56 30.25 5.56 4.29
CA PRO A 56 28.83 5.40 4.09
C PRO A 56 28.12 6.32 5.08
N SER A 57 27.66 7.47 4.60
CA SER A 57 26.71 8.31 5.32
C SER A 57 25.31 7.69 5.17
N ALA A 58 25.16 6.48 5.63
CA ALA A 58 23.87 5.96 6.02
C ALA A 58 23.66 6.47 7.45
N LEU A 59 22.92 7.56 7.59
CA LEU A 59 22.35 7.96 8.88
C LEU A 59 21.61 6.75 9.43
N VAL A 60 22.12 6.14 10.48
CA VAL A 60 21.38 5.13 11.23
C VAL A 60 20.16 5.83 11.79
N PRO A 61 18.92 5.42 11.44
CA PRO A 61 17.73 6.05 11.94
C PRO A 61 17.75 6.05 13.47
N THR A 62 17.58 7.20 14.07
CA THR A 62 17.58 7.38 15.52
C THR A 62 16.20 7.10 16.08
N ASP A 63 16.08 6.88 17.38
CA ASP A 63 14.78 6.79 18.07
C ASP A 63 13.99 8.10 17.95
N ILE A 64 14.67 9.24 17.74
CA ILE A 64 14.06 10.54 17.45
C ILE A 64 13.30 10.51 16.13
N ASP A 65 13.82 9.85 15.08
CA ASP A 65 13.15 9.74 13.80
C ASP A 65 11.89 8.89 13.91
N LEU A 66 11.94 7.81 14.68
CA LEU A 66 10.76 6.98 14.95
C LEU A 66 9.70 7.75 15.74
N ALA A 67 10.09 8.52 16.76
CA ALA A 67 9.18 9.37 17.51
C ALA A 67 8.54 10.45 16.63
N ASN A 68 9.29 11.04 15.69
CA ASN A 68 8.75 12.03 14.74
C ASN A 68 7.74 11.39 13.76
N ALA A 69 8.00 10.18 13.28
CA ALA A 69 7.05 9.44 12.44
C ALA A 69 5.77 9.10 13.23
N ALA A 70 5.91 8.58 14.45
CA ALA A 70 4.80 8.30 15.36
C ALA A 70 3.95 9.56 15.64
N ARG A 71 4.60 10.71 15.87
CA ARG A 71 3.93 12.00 16.08
C ARG A 71 3.08 12.40 14.89
N ARG A 72 3.59 12.24 13.64
CA ARG A 72 2.81 12.53 12.44
C ARG A 72 1.59 11.61 12.30
N ILE A 73 1.71 10.35 12.66
CA ILE A 73 0.58 9.41 12.65
C ILE A 73 -0.47 9.83 13.69
N VAL A 74 -0.06 10.02 14.93
CA VAL A 74 -0.99 10.25 16.03
C VAL A 74 -1.62 11.65 15.95
N GLU A 75 -0.80 12.71 15.78
CA GLU A 75 -1.28 14.09 15.80
C GLU A 75 -1.89 14.53 14.47
N ARG A 76 -1.32 14.08 13.33
CA ARG A 76 -1.72 14.61 12.02
C ARG A 76 -2.65 13.68 11.26
N SER A 77 -2.35 12.37 11.21
CA SER A 77 -3.22 11.43 10.49
C SER A 77 -4.47 11.11 11.30
N LEU A 78 -4.31 10.77 12.57
CA LEU A 78 -5.41 10.41 13.46
C LEU A 78 -6.03 11.61 14.17
N ASN A 79 -5.37 12.78 14.17
CA ASN A 79 -5.81 13.99 14.86
C ASN A 79 -6.22 13.73 16.34
N VAL A 80 -5.37 12.99 17.05
CA VAL A 80 -5.58 12.67 18.47
C VAL A 80 -5.41 13.93 19.31
N VAL A 81 -6.33 14.15 20.22
CA VAL A 81 -6.31 15.30 21.14
C VAL A 81 -6.38 14.82 22.59
N ARG A 82 -6.10 15.73 23.52
CA ARG A 82 -6.22 15.46 24.95
C ARG A 82 -7.56 14.83 25.32
N GLY A 83 -7.50 13.75 26.10
CA GLY A 83 -8.67 13.01 26.56
C GLY A 83 -9.21 11.97 25.59
N ASP A 84 -8.68 11.88 24.36
CA ASP A 84 -9.03 10.79 23.45
C ASP A 84 -8.56 9.43 24.00
N VAL A 85 -9.30 8.39 23.68
CA VAL A 85 -8.88 6.98 23.86
C VAL A 85 -8.47 6.44 22.50
N VAL A 86 -7.26 5.85 22.45
CA VAL A 86 -6.67 5.27 21.23
C VAL A 86 -6.39 3.80 21.44
N VAL A 87 -6.99 2.94 20.63
CA VAL A 87 -6.73 1.49 20.66
C VAL A 87 -5.65 1.13 19.64
N LEU A 88 -4.57 0.51 20.12
CA LEU A 88 -3.45 0.05 19.32
C LEU A 88 -3.47 -1.48 19.29
N LEU A 89 -3.66 -2.06 18.12
CA LEU A 89 -3.65 -3.51 17.88
C LEU A 89 -2.34 -3.86 17.19
N THR A 90 -1.52 -4.70 17.81
CA THR A 90 -0.19 -5.06 17.28
C THR A 90 0.09 -6.54 17.47
N ASP A 91 1.00 -7.09 16.68
CA ASP A 91 1.62 -8.37 16.94
C ASP A 91 2.98 -8.19 17.63
N ARG A 92 3.61 -9.32 17.97
CA ARG A 92 4.90 -9.34 18.67
C ARG A 92 6.01 -8.65 17.88
N ASP A 93 6.03 -8.80 16.56
CA ASP A 93 7.11 -8.32 15.71
C ASP A 93 7.03 -6.79 15.48
N HIS A 94 5.83 -6.21 15.64
CA HIS A 94 5.58 -4.77 15.48
C HIS A 94 5.45 -3.99 16.80
N ARG A 95 5.69 -4.65 17.94
CA ARG A 95 5.57 -4.05 19.30
C ARG A 95 6.34 -2.74 19.44
N GLU A 96 7.57 -2.65 18.90
CA GLU A 96 8.37 -1.43 18.95
C GLU A 96 7.65 -0.23 18.31
N LEU A 97 7.02 -0.44 17.16
CA LEU A 97 6.31 0.60 16.43
C LEU A 97 5.03 1.01 17.17
N ALA A 98 4.29 0.05 17.69
CA ALA A 98 3.10 0.32 18.51
C ALA A 98 3.46 1.10 19.77
N HIS A 99 4.56 0.76 20.43
CA HIS A 99 5.03 1.47 21.63
C HIS A 99 5.44 2.92 21.31
N ALA A 100 6.07 3.18 20.17
CA ALA A 100 6.37 4.55 19.74
C ALA A 100 5.09 5.38 19.54
N LEU A 101 4.01 4.79 19.02
CA LEU A 101 2.71 5.45 18.91
C LEU A 101 2.10 5.72 20.30
N GLU A 102 2.14 4.73 21.20
CA GLU A 102 1.62 4.85 22.56
C GLU A 102 2.29 5.98 23.35
N GLN A 103 3.61 6.10 23.25
CA GLN A 103 4.36 7.20 23.88
C GLN A 103 3.88 8.58 23.42
N VAL A 104 3.60 8.73 22.13
CA VAL A 104 3.05 10.00 21.60
C VAL A 104 1.64 10.22 22.10
N VAL A 105 0.76 9.20 22.11
CA VAL A 105 -0.59 9.29 22.66
C VAL A 105 -0.53 9.78 24.11
N ALA A 106 0.32 9.17 24.94
CA ALA A 106 0.49 9.57 26.34
C ALA A 106 1.01 11.01 26.48
N SER A 107 1.91 11.46 25.59
CA SER A 107 2.44 12.84 25.60
C SER A 107 1.39 13.90 25.29
N LEU A 108 0.27 13.52 24.68
CA LEU A 108 -0.89 14.39 24.41
C LEU A 108 -1.94 14.38 25.52
N GLU A 109 -1.65 13.73 26.66
CA GLU A 109 -2.62 13.50 27.74
C GLU A 109 -3.88 12.73 27.23
N ALA A 110 -3.68 11.85 26.25
CA ALA A 110 -4.66 10.88 25.76
C ALA A 110 -4.36 9.49 26.34
N THR A 111 -5.32 8.58 26.27
CA THR A 111 -5.18 7.22 26.82
C THR A 111 -4.91 6.22 25.70
N GLY A 112 -3.75 5.56 25.71
CA GLY A 112 -3.42 4.43 24.83
C GLY A 112 -3.86 3.11 25.46
N ILE A 113 -4.52 2.25 24.68
CA ILE A 113 -4.84 0.87 25.07
C ILE A 113 -4.17 -0.04 24.03
N VAL A 114 -3.13 -0.76 24.44
CA VAL A 114 -2.37 -1.66 23.56
C VAL A 114 -2.85 -3.09 23.74
N TYR A 115 -3.17 -3.75 22.63
CA TYR A 115 -3.42 -5.19 22.56
C TYR A 115 -2.34 -5.84 21.71
N GLU A 116 -1.54 -6.72 22.31
CA GLU A 116 -0.66 -7.60 21.57
C GLU A 116 -1.43 -8.87 21.20
N LEU A 117 -1.71 -8.99 19.90
CA LEU A 117 -2.46 -10.12 19.35
C LEU A 117 -1.66 -11.41 19.49
N GLY A 118 -2.30 -12.43 20.02
CA GLY A 118 -1.66 -13.73 20.30
C GLY A 118 -1.22 -13.94 21.76
N ASP A 119 -1.25 -12.92 22.60
CA ASP A 119 -0.94 -13.09 24.03
C ASP A 119 -2.02 -13.90 24.78
N HIS A 120 -3.26 -13.76 24.34
CA HIS A 120 -4.43 -14.36 24.99
C HIS A 120 -5.35 -15.10 24.01
N GLU A 121 -5.08 -15.06 22.71
CA GLU A 121 -5.89 -15.63 21.66
C GLU A 121 -5.09 -16.65 20.83
N ILE A 122 -5.81 -17.57 20.22
CA ILE A 122 -5.22 -18.52 19.27
C ILE A 122 -5.13 -17.83 17.90
N LEU A 123 -3.91 -17.64 17.41
CA LEU A 123 -3.67 -17.13 16.06
C LEU A 123 -3.87 -18.23 15.00
N PRO A 124 -4.31 -17.89 13.81
CA PRO A 124 -4.74 -16.56 13.33
C PRO A 124 -6.15 -16.20 13.81
N LEU A 125 -6.34 -14.93 14.14
CA LEU A 125 -7.66 -14.41 14.54
C LEU A 125 -8.67 -14.48 13.40
N ARG A 126 -9.89 -14.94 13.71
CA ARG A 126 -11.00 -15.03 12.75
C ARG A 126 -12.05 -13.94 12.94
N SER A 127 -12.12 -13.38 14.15
CA SER A 127 -13.06 -12.33 14.53
C SER A 127 -12.43 -11.44 15.60
N VAL A 128 -13.00 -10.25 15.79
CA VAL A 128 -12.54 -9.29 16.81
C VAL A 128 -12.98 -9.76 18.20
N PRO A 129 -12.04 -10.06 19.13
CA PRO A 129 -12.34 -10.45 20.50
C PRO A 129 -13.24 -9.44 21.23
N GLY A 130 -14.06 -9.94 22.17
CA GLY A 130 -15.07 -9.12 22.86
C GLY A 130 -14.47 -7.95 23.66
N ASN A 131 -13.34 -8.16 24.34
CA ASN A 131 -12.59 -7.12 25.07
C ASN A 131 -12.06 -6.03 24.13
N ILE A 132 -11.52 -6.39 22.97
CA ILE A 132 -11.06 -5.43 21.95
C ILE A 132 -12.26 -4.66 21.40
N ARG A 133 -13.37 -5.34 21.08
CA ARG A 133 -14.60 -4.70 20.59
C ARG A 133 -15.14 -3.67 21.59
N GLU A 134 -15.12 -3.98 22.88
CA GLU A 134 -15.58 -3.05 23.93
C GLU A 134 -14.68 -1.81 24.04
N SER A 135 -13.36 -1.99 23.94
CA SER A 135 -12.41 -0.87 23.91
C SER A 135 -12.58 -0.01 22.66
N LEU A 136 -12.78 -0.63 21.48
CA LEU A 136 -13.06 0.12 20.24
C LEU A 136 -14.36 0.94 20.34
N ARG A 137 -15.39 0.45 21.06
CA ARG A 137 -16.65 1.17 21.23
C ARG A 137 -16.48 2.51 21.97
N SER A 138 -15.54 2.58 22.89
CA SER A 138 -15.27 3.77 23.71
C SER A 138 -14.15 4.66 23.15
N ALA A 139 -13.45 4.20 22.12
CA ALA A 139 -12.31 4.91 21.53
C ALA A 139 -12.73 6.00 20.53
N GLN A 140 -11.83 6.94 20.26
CA GLN A 140 -11.94 7.96 19.21
C GLN A 140 -11.03 7.64 18.02
N ALA A 141 -9.94 6.89 18.28
CA ALA A 141 -9.03 6.45 17.22
C ALA A 141 -8.55 5.03 17.47
N SER A 142 -8.07 4.39 16.43
CA SER A 142 -7.40 3.09 16.51
C SER A 142 -6.32 2.94 15.45
N VAL A 143 -5.34 2.07 15.72
CA VAL A 143 -4.32 1.64 14.76
C VAL A 143 -4.24 0.13 14.78
N TYR A 144 -4.18 -0.48 13.60
CA TYR A 144 -3.78 -1.87 13.43
C TYR A 144 -2.40 -1.89 12.79
N ILE A 145 -1.39 -2.37 13.51
CA ILE A 145 -0.01 -2.47 13.05
C ILE A 145 0.52 -3.87 13.31
N ALA A 146 0.53 -4.70 12.28
CA ALA A 146 0.87 -6.12 12.36
C ALA A 146 1.37 -6.64 11.02
N GLY A 147 1.97 -7.83 11.03
CA GLY A 147 2.39 -8.54 9.83
C GLY A 147 1.23 -8.95 8.93
N VAL A 148 1.58 -9.38 7.73
CA VAL A 148 0.60 -9.83 6.73
C VAL A 148 0.30 -11.31 6.95
N ASP A 149 -0.88 -11.64 7.47
CA ASP A 149 -1.44 -12.99 7.48
C ASP A 149 -2.80 -13.01 6.77
N THR A 150 -2.91 -13.83 5.73
CA THR A 150 -4.15 -13.96 4.96
C THR A 150 -5.25 -14.67 5.74
N ALA A 151 -4.89 -15.51 6.71
CA ALA A 151 -5.85 -16.19 7.54
C ALA A 151 -6.63 -15.25 8.46
N GLU A 152 -6.13 -14.01 8.67
CA GLU A 152 -6.76 -12.96 9.46
C GLU A 152 -7.64 -12.01 8.63
N GLN A 153 -7.92 -12.31 7.38
CA GLN A 153 -8.73 -11.46 6.51
C GLN A 153 -10.11 -11.17 7.10
N SER A 154 -10.79 -12.17 7.66
CA SER A 154 -12.11 -11.99 8.27
C SER A 154 -12.05 -11.13 9.53
N PHE A 155 -11.01 -11.26 10.35
CA PHE A 155 -10.76 -10.38 11.49
C PHE A 155 -10.59 -8.91 11.05
N ARG A 156 -9.75 -8.67 10.03
CA ARG A 156 -9.53 -7.29 9.53
C ARG A 156 -10.78 -6.68 8.90
N ARG A 157 -11.58 -7.47 8.20
CA ARG A 157 -12.88 -7.02 7.67
C ARG A 157 -13.78 -6.56 8.79
N GLU A 158 -13.97 -7.39 9.81
CA GLU A 158 -14.80 -7.05 10.97
C GLU A 158 -14.26 -5.81 11.71
N LEU A 159 -12.93 -5.68 11.83
CA LEU A 159 -12.31 -4.48 12.42
C LEU A 159 -12.69 -3.20 11.67
N VAL A 160 -12.63 -3.22 10.34
CA VAL A 160 -13.01 -2.08 9.49
C VAL A 160 -14.51 -1.77 9.61
N ASP A 161 -15.37 -2.78 9.71
CA ASP A 161 -16.81 -2.60 9.94
C ASP A 161 -17.06 -1.90 11.29
N LEU A 162 -16.36 -2.32 12.35
CA LEU A 162 -16.45 -1.68 13.67
C LEU A 162 -15.91 -0.24 13.65
N VAL A 163 -14.86 0.05 12.88
CA VAL A 163 -14.35 1.41 12.68
C VAL A 163 -15.43 2.32 12.11
N SER A 164 -16.14 1.86 11.09
CA SER A 164 -17.26 2.60 10.49
C SER A 164 -18.42 2.74 11.47
N GLN A 165 -18.80 1.66 12.16
CA GLN A 165 -19.90 1.61 13.11
C GLN A 165 -19.69 2.55 14.30
N PHE A 166 -18.49 2.54 14.90
CA PHE A 166 -18.15 3.35 16.07
C PHE A 166 -17.59 4.72 15.73
N LYS A 167 -17.48 5.07 14.44
CA LYS A 167 -16.98 6.36 13.95
C LYS A 167 -15.53 6.64 14.36
N LEU A 168 -14.69 5.60 14.40
CA LEU A 168 -13.28 5.74 14.74
C LEU A 168 -12.50 6.39 13.57
N ARG A 169 -11.39 7.03 13.89
CA ARG A 169 -10.32 7.38 12.94
C ARG A 169 -9.32 6.23 12.98
N HIS A 170 -9.18 5.46 11.89
CA HIS A 170 -8.38 4.24 11.92
C HIS A 170 -7.23 4.25 10.92
N GLY A 171 -6.01 4.09 11.44
CA GLY A 171 -4.80 3.84 10.65
C GLY A 171 -4.58 2.33 10.47
N HIS A 172 -4.55 1.86 9.21
CA HIS A 172 -4.27 0.48 8.88
C HIS A 172 -2.82 0.35 8.40
N MET A 173 -1.96 -0.28 9.21
CA MET A 173 -0.51 -0.34 8.99
C MET A 173 -0.05 -1.80 8.82
N LEU A 174 -0.61 -2.47 7.81
CA LEU A 174 -0.35 -3.88 7.54
C LEU A 174 1.03 -4.09 6.91
N GLY A 175 1.89 -4.87 7.58
CA GLY A 175 3.24 -5.18 7.11
C GLY A 175 4.19 -3.98 7.11
N VAL A 176 3.88 -2.93 7.86
CA VAL A 176 4.73 -1.74 7.96
C VAL A 176 5.94 -2.04 8.83
N THR A 177 7.12 -2.03 8.24
CA THR A 177 8.38 -2.17 8.96
C THR A 177 8.82 -0.85 9.58
N ARG A 178 9.85 -0.90 10.45
CA ARG A 178 10.52 0.33 10.94
C ARG A 178 11.00 1.21 9.77
N ARG A 179 11.57 0.62 8.71
CA ARG A 179 12.01 1.34 7.51
C ARG A 179 10.86 2.03 6.81
N ALA A 180 9.75 1.33 6.58
CA ALA A 180 8.55 1.89 5.98
C ALA A 180 7.98 3.06 6.81
N MET A 181 7.96 2.92 8.14
CA MET A 181 7.52 3.98 9.03
C MET A 181 8.40 5.23 8.92
N LEU A 182 9.73 5.05 8.91
CA LEU A 182 10.66 6.18 8.81
C LEU A 182 10.63 6.87 7.45
N THR A 183 10.39 6.11 6.37
CA THR A 183 10.36 6.66 5.00
C THR A 183 9.00 7.28 4.67
N GLY A 184 7.91 6.61 5.05
CA GLY A 184 6.55 7.00 4.65
C GLY A 184 5.99 8.20 5.39
N PHE A 185 6.58 8.58 6.54
CA PHE A 185 6.10 9.69 7.37
C PHE A 185 7.13 10.83 7.51
N THR A 186 7.87 11.12 6.44
CA THR A 186 8.86 12.22 6.40
C THR A 186 8.22 13.59 6.26
N VAL A 187 7.00 13.67 5.72
CA VAL A 187 6.24 14.92 5.53
C VAL A 187 4.92 14.91 6.30
N ASP A 188 4.36 16.09 6.55
CA ASP A 188 3.02 16.23 7.12
C ASP A 188 1.97 15.71 6.12
N PRO A 189 0.95 14.93 6.54
CA PRO A 189 -0.14 14.45 5.68
C PRO A 189 -0.87 15.57 4.90
N VAL A 190 -0.89 16.79 5.42
CA VAL A 190 -1.45 17.95 4.69
C VAL A 190 -0.73 18.17 3.35
N ARG A 191 0.59 17.97 3.28
CA ARG A 191 1.33 18.09 2.02
C ARG A 191 0.95 16.99 1.01
N ILE A 192 0.65 15.78 1.50
CA ILE A 192 0.15 14.68 0.68
C ILE A 192 -1.24 15.04 0.16
N LEU A 193 -2.12 15.52 1.03
CA LEU A 193 -3.45 15.99 0.67
C LEU A 193 -3.41 17.10 -0.40
N ASP A 194 -2.52 18.09 -0.24
CA ASP A 194 -2.37 19.18 -1.20
C ASP A 194 -1.86 18.68 -2.56
N ALA A 195 -0.87 17.78 -2.58
CA ALA A 195 -0.39 17.15 -3.80
C ALA A 195 -1.49 16.32 -4.49
N THR A 196 -2.26 15.55 -3.73
CA THR A 196 -3.38 14.77 -4.24
C THR A 196 -4.45 15.68 -4.86
N ARG A 197 -4.83 16.76 -4.18
CA ARG A 197 -5.80 17.72 -4.67
C ARG A 197 -5.32 18.46 -5.94
N ALA A 198 -4.07 18.90 -5.95
CA ALA A 198 -3.47 19.56 -7.11
C ALA A 198 -3.47 18.62 -8.34
N LEU A 199 -3.12 17.37 -8.16
CA LEU A 199 -3.20 16.33 -9.19
C LEU A 199 -4.64 16.11 -9.62
N ARG A 200 -5.57 15.95 -8.67
CA ARG A 200 -6.98 15.68 -8.95
C ARG A 200 -7.64 16.78 -9.79
N MET A 201 -7.27 18.04 -9.58
CA MET A 201 -7.76 19.18 -10.38
C MET A 201 -7.26 19.18 -11.82
N ARG A 202 -6.13 18.54 -12.11
CA ARG A 202 -5.59 18.41 -13.48
C ARG A 202 -6.19 17.26 -14.27
N LEU A 203 -6.74 16.26 -13.58
CA LEU A 203 -7.30 15.07 -14.21
C LEU A 203 -8.73 15.32 -14.67
N ARG A 204 -8.95 15.26 -15.99
CA ARG A 204 -10.25 15.33 -16.64
C ARG A 204 -10.77 13.91 -16.96
N PRO A 205 -12.07 13.75 -17.22
CA PRO A 205 -12.65 12.44 -17.58
C PRO A 205 -12.00 11.80 -18.82
N ASP A 206 -11.49 12.61 -19.74
CA ASP A 206 -10.89 12.19 -21.01
C ASP A 206 -9.35 12.30 -21.01
N SER A 207 -8.73 12.58 -19.87
CA SER A 207 -7.28 12.75 -19.77
C SER A 207 -6.52 11.52 -20.23
N ARG A 208 -5.36 11.77 -20.85
CA ARG A 208 -4.42 10.75 -21.30
C ARG A 208 -3.05 10.99 -20.66
N ALA A 209 -2.55 9.99 -19.94
CA ALA A 209 -1.18 9.99 -19.41
C ALA A 209 -0.25 9.17 -20.30
N VAL A 210 0.93 9.73 -20.59
CA VAL A 210 2.05 9.01 -21.21
C VAL A 210 3.16 8.92 -20.18
N VAL A 211 3.58 7.70 -19.86
CA VAL A 211 4.52 7.40 -18.78
C VAL A 211 5.78 6.78 -19.35
N ARG A 212 6.93 7.31 -19.00
CA ARG A 212 8.24 6.79 -19.42
C ARG A 212 9.18 6.70 -18.26
N SER A 213 10.09 5.71 -18.30
CA SER A 213 11.17 5.59 -17.33
C SER A 213 12.47 5.11 -17.98
N ARG A 214 13.60 5.34 -17.29
CA ARG A 214 14.89 4.79 -17.71
C ARG A 214 14.93 3.26 -17.61
N ALA A 215 14.12 2.66 -16.75
CA ALA A 215 13.98 1.21 -16.63
C ALA A 215 13.28 0.58 -17.84
N GLY A 216 12.67 1.39 -18.72
CA GLY A 216 12.07 0.96 -19.98
C GLY A 216 10.56 0.93 -19.98
N THR A 217 9.89 1.61 -19.04
CA THR A 217 8.45 1.89 -19.17
C THR A 217 8.22 2.83 -20.36
N ASP A 218 7.25 2.46 -21.21
CA ASP A 218 6.65 3.29 -22.26
C ASP A 218 5.17 2.92 -22.33
N LEU A 219 4.36 3.62 -21.57
CA LEU A 219 2.98 3.27 -21.27
C LEU A 219 2.06 4.44 -21.60
N THR A 220 0.92 4.13 -22.17
CA THR A 220 -0.19 5.07 -22.36
C THR A 220 -1.37 4.62 -21.50
N VAL A 221 -1.92 5.56 -20.73
CA VAL A 221 -3.12 5.36 -19.93
C VAL A 221 -4.18 6.34 -20.39
N GLN A 222 -5.32 5.83 -20.81
CA GLN A 222 -6.52 6.61 -21.09
C GLN A 222 -7.45 6.53 -19.90
N PHE A 223 -7.83 7.67 -19.34
CA PHE A 223 -8.84 7.74 -18.30
C PHE A 223 -10.24 7.88 -18.91
N GLY A 224 -11.26 7.48 -18.14
CA GLY A 224 -12.66 7.69 -18.49
C GLY A 224 -13.39 8.40 -17.34
N GLY A 225 -14.55 9.00 -17.64
CA GLY A 225 -15.40 9.62 -16.62
C GLY A 225 -16.32 8.63 -15.90
N ARG A 226 -16.20 7.35 -16.19
CA ARG A 226 -17.11 6.29 -15.71
C ARG A 226 -16.86 5.92 -14.27
N TYR A 227 -15.58 5.85 -13.85
CA TYR A 227 -15.16 5.36 -12.55
C TYR A 227 -14.77 6.49 -11.62
N ARG A 228 -15.04 6.29 -10.31
CA ARG A 228 -14.66 7.26 -9.28
C ARG A 228 -13.17 7.19 -8.98
N TRP A 229 -12.63 8.32 -8.57
CA TRP A 229 -11.30 8.40 -7.98
C TRP A 229 -11.38 8.11 -6.50
N VAL A 230 -10.46 7.28 -6.02
CA VAL A 230 -10.25 6.92 -4.60
C VAL A 230 -9.02 7.63 -4.12
N GLU A 231 -9.13 8.34 -3.00
CA GLU A 231 -8.07 9.13 -2.40
C GLU A 231 -7.69 8.56 -1.05
N GLN A 232 -6.39 8.33 -0.83
CA GLN A 232 -5.81 7.99 0.47
C GLN A 232 -4.71 9.02 0.76
N THR A 233 -4.99 9.94 1.67
CA THR A 233 -4.15 11.14 1.88
C THR A 233 -3.45 11.16 3.23
N GLY A 234 -3.76 10.21 4.10
CA GLY A 234 -3.28 10.16 5.48
C GLY A 234 -4.01 11.15 6.42
N THR A 235 -5.09 11.80 5.96
CA THR A 235 -5.93 12.67 6.79
C THR A 235 -7.25 11.96 7.11
N ILE A 236 -7.26 11.21 8.20
CA ILE A 236 -8.33 10.25 8.49
C ILE A 236 -9.49 10.94 9.21
N ARG A 237 -10.71 10.78 8.67
CA ARG A 237 -11.94 11.33 9.24
C ARG A 237 -12.66 10.30 10.13
N PRO A 238 -13.52 10.72 11.07
CA PRO A 238 -14.33 9.80 11.85
C PRO A 238 -15.17 8.83 10.98
N GLY A 239 -15.14 7.55 11.33
CA GLY A 239 -15.78 6.47 10.60
C GLY A 239 -15.06 6.07 9.32
N ARG A 240 -13.82 6.53 9.14
CA ARG A 240 -12.97 6.18 7.99
C ARG A 240 -11.68 5.52 8.44
N TRP A 241 -11.15 4.72 7.57
CA TRP A 241 -9.84 4.12 7.70
C TRP A 241 -9.02 4.39 6.45
N GLU A 242 -7.71 4.47 6.60
CA GLU A 242 -6.77 4.56 5.48
C GLU A 242 -5.56 3.67 5.74
N ASN A 243 -4.95 3.16 4.67
CA ASN A 243 -3.62 2.58 4.78
C ASN A 243 -2.61 3.66 5.15
N LEU A 244 -1.68 3.32 6.03
CA LEU A 244 -0.58 4.18 6.42
C LEU A 244 0.75 3.42 6.28
N PRO A 245 1.77 4.00 5.62
CA PRO A 245 1.83 5.34 5.00
C PRO A 245 0.82 5.52 3.88
N ALA A 246 0.28 6.73 3.76
CA ALA A 246 -0.68 7.09 2.72
C ALA A 246 -0.03 7.91 1.60
N GLY A 247 -0.79 8.18 0.57
CA GLY A 247 -0.40 9.01 -0.57
C GLY A 247 -0.78 8.39 -1.90
N GLU A 248 -2.08 8.15 -2.11
CA GLU A 248 -2.56 7.51 -3.33
C GLU A 248 -3.78 8.22 -3.89
N LEU A 249 -3.80 8.34 -5.21
CA LEU A 249 -4.97 8.73 -5.99
C LEU A 249 -5.18 7.67 -7.06
N ALA A 250 -6.21 6.84 -6.91
CA ALA A 250 -6.43 5.67 -7.74
C ALA A 250 -7.77 5.69 -8.46
N THR A 251 -7.82 5.09 -9.65
CA THR A 251 -9.06 4.84 -10.41
C THR A 251 -8.88 3.66 -11.35
N VAL A 252 -9.99 3.13 -11.87
CA VAL A 252 -9.96 2.14 -12.96
C VAL A 252 -9.76 2.90 -14.29
N PRO A 253 -8.75 2.53 -15.10
CA PRO A 253 -8.54 3.17 -16.41
C PRO A 253 -9.56 2.68 -17.43
N GLU A 254 -9.83 3.51 -18.44
CA GLU A 254 -10.60 3.09 -19.63
C GLU A 254 -9.75 2.14 -20.48
N ARG A 255 -8.47 2.48 -20.70
CA ARG A 255 -7.53 1.71 -21.49
C ARG A 255 -6.09 1.94 -21.09
N VAL A 256 -5.30 0.88 -21.10
CA VAL A 256 -3.84 0.91 -20.89
C VAL A 256 -3.16 0.10 -21.98
N ASP A 257 -2.14 0.69 -22.61
CA ASP A 257 -1.33 0.02 -23.65
C ASP A 257 0.15 0.36 -23.49
N GLY A 258 1.01 -0.57 -23.81
CA GLY A 258 2.45 -0.40 -23.86
C GLY A 258 3.21 -1.30 -22.89
N VAL A 259 4.32 -0.82 -22.39
CA VAL A 259 5.21 -1.56 -21.51
C VAL A 259 5.28 -0.86 -20.14
N PHE A 260 5.01 -1.62 -19.10
CA PHE A 260 5.19 -1.20 -17.70
C PHE A 260 6.35 -1.99 -17.08
N VAL A 261 7.28 -1.30 -16.43
CA VAL A 261 8.42 -1.93 -15.74
C VAL A 261 8.33 -1.62 -14.24
N ALA A 262 8.10 -2.66 -13.45
CA ALA A 262 8.17 -2.57 -11.99
C ALA A 262 9.63 -2.72 -11.55
N ASP A 263 10.23 -1.66 -11.04
CA ASP A 263 11.60 -1.61 -10.56
C ASP A 263 11.71 -1.16 -9.09
N ALA A 264 10.59 -0.76 -8.48
CA ALA A 264 10.53 -0.41 -7.07
C ALA A 264 10.09 -1.61 -6.22
N ALA A 265 8.80 -1.94 -6.20
CA ALA A 265 8.25 -3.02 -5.39
C ALA A 265 7.15 -3.79 -6.11
N LEU A 266 6.87 -5.00 -5.64
CA LEU A 266 5.76 -5.82 -6.10
C LEU A 266 5.18 -6.63 -4.95
N ALA A 267 3.85 -6.78 -4.93
CA ALA A 267 3.16 -7.72 -4.08
C ALA A 267 2.03 -8.46 -4.80
N CYS A 268 1.89 -9.73 -4.51
CA CYS A 268 0.76 -10.57 -4.89
C CYS A 268 0.55 -11.66 -3.83
N ALA A 269 -0.44 -12.52 -4.01
CA ALA A 269 -0.73 -13.60 -3.05
C ALA A 269 0.47 -14.55 -2.77
N ARG A 270 1.49 -14.54 -3.62
CA ARG A 270 2.65 -15.46 -3.57
C ARG A 270 3.97 -14.75 -3.28
N VAL A 271 4.05 -13.45 -3.52
CA VAL A 271 5.28 -12.65 -3.43
C VAL A 271 4.99 -11.34 -2.72
N LEU A 272 5.85 -10.99 -1.79
CA LEU A 272 5.96 -9.65 -1.22
C LEU A 272 7.43 -9.26 -1.24
N THR A 273 7.78 -8.22 -2.00
CA THR A 273 9.15 -7.72 -2.04
C THR A 273 9.46 -6.90 -0.79
N ASN A 274 10.71 -6.94 -0.36
CA ASN A 274 11.25 -6.16 0.77
C ASN A 274 12.57 -5.45 0.44
N VAL A 275 12.99 -5.54 -0.83
CA VAL A 275 14.13 -4.84 -1.40
C VAL A 275 13.74 -4.30 -2.77
N PRO A 276 14.33 -3.18 -3.22
CA PRO A 276 14.04 -2.63 -4.54
C PRO A 276 14.32 -3.61 -5.67
N LEU A 277 13.41 -3.68 -6.65
CA LEU A 277 13.49 -4.57 -7.81
C LEU A 277 14.46 -4.12 -8.91
N GLN A 278 15.24 -3.06 -8.68
CA GLN A 278 16.18 -2.50 -9.67
C GLN A 278 17.18 -3.52 -10.23
N GLY A 279 17.58 -4.51 -9.41
CA GLY A 279 18.47 -5.59 -9.84
C GLY A 279 17.81 -6.68 -10.70
N ALA A 280 16.48 -6.81 -10.62
CA ALA A 280 15.67 -7.79 -11.36
C ALA A 280 14.27 -7.22 -11.66
N PRO A 281 14.18 -6.14 -12.46
CA PRO A 281 12.91 -5.50 -12.75
C PRO A 281 11.98 -6.45 -13.51
N ILE A 282 10.68 -6.31 -13.26
CA ILE A 282 9.64 -7.07 -13.93
C ILE A 282 9.01 -6.21 -15.00
N ARG A 283 9.00 -6.71 -16.22
CA ARG A 283 8.41 -6.05 -17.38
C ARG A 283 7.07 -6.71 -17.73
N PHE A 284 6.03 -5.89 -17.80
CA PHE A 284 4.70 -6.30 -18.29
C PHE A 284 4.45 -5.66 -19.65
N THR A 285 4.13 -6.46 -20.66
CA THR A 285 3.58 -5.96 -21.93
C THR A 285 2.07 -5.96 -21.83
N ILE A 286 1.45 -4.83 -22.10
CA ILE A 286 0.01 -4.60 -21.90
C ILE A 286 -0.62 -4.18 -23.22
N GLU A 287 -1.67 -4.88 -23.64
CA GLU A 287 -2.45 -4.57 -24.84
C GLU A 287 -3.94 -4.57 -24.47
N ASN A 288 -4.63 -3.48 -24.78
CA ASN A 288 -6.06 -3.32 -24.44
C ASN A 288 -6.35 -3.60 -22.96
N SER A 289 -5.50 -3.10 -22.08
CA SER A 289 -5.56 -3.29 -20.61
C SER A 289 -5.34 -4.73 -20.14
N LEU A 290 -4.86 -5.66 -21.00
CA LEU A 290 -4.53 -7.03 -20.62
C LEU A 290 -3.02 -7.24 -20.68
N VAL A 291 -2.47 -7.91 -19.68
CA VAL A 291 -1.08 -8.38 -19.68
C VAL A 291 -0.97 -9.52 -20.71
N THR A 292 -0.17 -9.31 -21.74
CA THR A 292 0.10 -10.30 -22.80
C THR A 292 1.44 -11.00 -22.60
N ASN A 293 2.38 -10.38 -21.89
CA ASN A 293 3.68 -10.99 -21.58
C ASN A 293 4.26 -10.47 -20.27
N VAL A 294 4.94 -11.35 -19.54
CA VAL A 294 5.74 -11.01 -18.35
C VAL A 294 7.17 -11.45 -18.56
N ALA A 295 8.13 -10.56 -18.37
CA ALA A 295 9.55 -10.85 -18.46
C ALA A 295 10.31 -10.37 -17.22
N CYS A 296 11.19 -11.23 -16.69
CA CYS A 296 12.07 -10.94 -15.55
C CYS A 296 13.30 -11.84 -15.65
N THR A 297 14.46 -11.36 -15.21
CA THR A 297 15.68 -12.18 -15.13
C THR A 297 15.60 -13.24 -14.03
N ASP A 298 14.83 -12.98 -12.97
CA ASP A 298 14.49 -13.98 -11.95
C ASP A 298 13.30 -14.83 -12.44
N ASN A 299 13.59 -16.07 -12.83
CA ASN A 299 12.58 -17.00 -13.33
C ASN A 299 11.55 -17.42 -12.26
N ASN A 300 11.95 -17.49 -10.98
CA ASN A 300 11.03 -17.86 -9.90
C ASN A 300 10.03 -16.74 -9.67
N LEU A 301 10.52 -15.52 -9.55
CA LEU A 301 9.69 -14.32 -9.40
C LEU A 301 8.72 -14.18 -10.59
N ARG A 302 9.22 -14.35 -11.82
CA ARG A 302 8.37 -14.33 -13.01
C ARG A 302 7.24 -15.37 -12.92
N SER A 303 7.57 -16.62 -12.61
CA SER A 303 6.59 -17.70 -12.53
C SER A 303 5.51 -17.45 -11.47
N GLU A 304 5.90 -16.94 -10.30
CA GLU A 304 4.93 -16.61 -9.23
C GLU A 304 3.99 -15.47 -9.65
N VAL A 305 4.51 -14.44 -10.33
CA VAL A 305 3.69 -13.34 -10.87
C VAL A 305 2.75 -13.85 -11.97
N GLU A 306 3.24 -14.64 -12.92
CA GLU A 306 2.41 -15.23 -13.97
C GLU A 306 1.29 -16.12 -13.41
N ASN A 307 1.58 -16.89 -12.34
CA ASN A 307 0.58 -17.70 -11.65
C ASN A 307 -0.47 -16.82 -10.97
N ALA A 308 -0.03 -15.77 -10.27
CA ALA A 308 -0.95 -14.83 -9.60
C ALA A 308 -1.89 -14.13 -10.61
N LEU A 309 -1.39 -13.77 -11.80
CA LEU A 309 -2.22 -13.17 -12.86
C LEU A 309 -3.24 -14.16 -13.45
N ARG A 310 -3.03 -15.47 -13.30
CA ARG A 310 -3.95 -16.52 -13.77
C ARG A 310 -4.90 -17.06 -12.72
N ASP A 311 -4.75 -16.66 -11.46
CA ASP A 311 -5.57 -17.16 -10.35
C ASP A 311 -7.07 -16.79 -10.49
N ASP A 312 -7.39 -15.79 -11.33
CA ASP A 312 -8.75 -15.35 -11.63
C ASP A 312 -8.88 -14.95 -13.11
N ARG A 313 -10.10 -15.05 -13.66
CA ARG A 313 -10.40 -14.67 -15.06
C ARG A 313 -10.02 -13.22 -15.42
N HIS A 314 -10.02 -12.33 -14.43
CA HIS A 314 -9.67 -10.91 -14.58
C HIS A 314 -8.29 -10.59 -14.03
N GLY A 315 -7.55 -11.56 -13.50
CA GLY A 315 -6.26 -11.33 -12.82
C GLY A 315 -5.20 -10.67 -13.70
N SER A 316 -5.21 -10.94 -15.02
CA SER A 316 -4.29 -10.31 -15.98
C SER A 316 -4.74 -8.93 -16.48
N ARG A 317 -5.95 -8.47 -16.12
CA ARG A 317 -6.46 -7.16 -16.54
C ARG A 317 -5.93 -6.06 -15.61
N VAL A 318 -5.57 -4.89 -16.17
CA VAL A 318 -5.28 -3.72 -15.36
C VAL A 318 -6.55 -3.33 -14.59
N GLY A 319 -6.49 -3.48 -13.27
CA GLY A 319 -7.59 -3.19 -12.35
C GLY A 319 -7.61 -1.72 -11.98
N THR A 320 -6.53 -1.22 -11.40
CA THR A 320 -6.40 0.19 -11.04
C THR A 320 -5.08 0.78 -11.50
N VAL A 321 -5.13 2.07 -11.82
CA VAL A 321 -3.97 2.95 -11.97
C VAL A 321 -3.88 3.79 -10.70
N ILE A 322 -2.69 3.84 -10.11
CA ILE A 322 -2.42 4.52 -8.84
C ILE A 322 -1.38 5.61 -9.09
N PHE A 323 -1.73 6.84 -8.85
CA PHE A 323 -0.74 7.92 -8.73
C PHE A 323 -0.28 7.98 -7.27
N GLY A 324 1.02 7.77 -7.04
CA GLY A 324 1.63 8.03 -5.75
C GLY A 324 1.74 9.53 -5.49
N THR A 325 1.27 9.99 -4.34
CA THR A 325 1.23 11.42 -3.98
C THR A 325 1.96 11.74 -2.69
N ASN A 326 2.61 10.76 -2.08
CA ASN A 326 3.47 10.99 -0.91
C ASN A 326 4.79 11.63 -1.32
N VAL A 327 4.80 12.94 -1.40
CA VAL A 327 5.98 13.74 -1.81
C VAL A 327 7.17 13.64 -0.85
N GLY A 328 6.99 12.96 0.28
CA GLY A 328 8.06 12.66 1.23
C GLY A 328 8.89 11.43 0.88
N ILE A 329 8.38 10.56 -0.01
CA ILE A 329 9.10 9.36 -0.45
C ILE A 329 9.82 9.70 -1.75
N SER A 330 11.16 9.81 -1.68
CA SER A 330 12.00 10.19 -2.82
C SER A 330 12.76 9.03 -3.46
N GLU A 331 12.85 7.89 -2.77
CA GLU A 331 13.60 6.71 -3.20
C GLU A 331 12.80 5.44 -2.92
N PRO A 332 12.91 4.42 -3.80
CA PRO A 332 12.23 3.15 -3.59
C PRO A 332 12.80 2.42 -2.37
N THR A 333 11.91 1.86 -1.58
CA THR A 333 12.24 1.06 -0.41
C THR A 333 12.28 -0.44 -0.71
N GLY A 334 11.58 -0.86 -1.76
CA GLY A 334 11.27 -2.25 -2.05
C GLY A 334 10.08 -2.78 -1.27
N GLU A 335 9.53 -1.98 -0.37
CA GLU A 335 8.33 -2.31 0.42
C GLU A 335 7.10 -1.65 -0.22
N LEU A 336 6.20 -2.48 -0.74
CA LEU A 336 5.06 -2.00 -1.53
C LEU A 336 4.23 -0.96 -0.78
N VAL A 337 4.05 -1.12 0.54
CA VAL A 337 3.28 -0.18 1.38
C VAL A 337 3.79 1.27 1.32
N CYS A 338 5.09 1.46 1.02
CA CYS A 338 5.67 2.77 0.75
C CYS A 338 5.70 3.09 -0.75
N ASP A 339 6.19 2.14 -1.55
CA ASP A 339 6.57 2.43 -2.92
C ASP A 339 5.37 2.69 -3.85
N GLN A 340 4.19 2.18 -3.53
CA GLN A 340 2.96 2.51 -4.24
C GLN A 340 2.44 3.94 -3.95
N SER A 341 2.88 4.53 -2.81
CA SER A 341 2.57 5.92 -2.45
C SER A 341 3.62 6.91 -2.94
N MET A 342 4.80 6.44 -3.38
CA MET A 342 5.87 7.28 -3.93
C MET A 342 5.41 8.00 -5.21
N PRO A 343 5.80 9.29 -5.43
CA PRO A 343 5.43 10.02 -6.63
C PRO A 343 5.76 9.26 -7.92
N GLY A 344 4.71 8.88 -8.65
CA GLY A 344 4.80 8.02 -9.83
C GLY A 344 3.42 7.62 -10.31
N LEU A 345 3.39 6.66 -11.25
CA LEU A 345 2.19 5.97 -11.68
C LEU A 345 2.44 4.46 -11.55
N HIS A 346 1.67 3.80 -10.73
CA HIS A 346 1.77 2.38 -10.42
C HIS A 346 0.56 1.63 -10.92
N LEU A 347 0.64 0.31 -11.05
CA LEU A 347 -0.46 -0.52 -11.54
C LEU A 347 -0.85 -1.59 -10.53
N SER A 348 -2.16 -1.82 -10.42
CA SER A 348 -2.72 -3.03 -9.84
C SER A 348 -3.43 -3.82 -10.93
N PHE A 349 -3.10 -5.10 -11.05
CA PHE A 349 -3.77 -6.02 -11.96
C PHE A 349 -4.81 -6.84 -11.17
N GLY A 350 -5.95 -7.09 -11.78
CA GLY A 350 -7.07 -7.83 -11.23
C GLY A 350 -8.02 -6.95 -10.43
N LYS A 351 -7.67 -6.60 -9.21
CA LYS A 351 -8.54 -5.86 -8.28
C LYS A 351 -8.89 -4.45 -8.74
N THR A 352 -10.19 -4.10 -8.73
CA THR A 352 -10.70 -2.78 -9.12
C THR A 352 -11.19 -1.93 -7.96
N TYR A 353 -11.36 -2.52 -6.76
CA TYR A 353 -12.04 -1.88 -5.62
C TYR A 353 -13.44 -1.38 -6.04
N ALA A 354 -14.27 -2.30 -6.54
CA ALA A 354 -15.55 -2.01 -7.19
C ALA A 354 -16.51 -1.17 -6.33
N SER A 355 -16.55 -1.40 -5.01
CA SER A 355 -17.35 -0.62 -4.06
C SER A 355 -16.97 0.87 -4.04
N GLU A 356 -15.68 1.18 -4.11
CA GLU A 356 -15.15 2.53 -4.08
C GLU A 356 -15.14 3.17 -5.47
N THR A 357 -14.65 2.47 -6.47
CA THR A 357 -14.50 2.98 -7.84
C THR A 357 -15.79 2.96 -8.64
N GLY A 358 -16.72 2.08 -8.29
CA GLY A 358 -17.96 1.82 -9.06
C GLY A 358 -17.72 0.98 -10.29
N ALA A 359 -16.64 0.19 -10.32
CA ALA A 359 -16.36 -0.74 -11.42
C ALA A 359 -17.42 -1.84 -11.46
N GLU A 360 -17.77 -2.28 -12.67
CA GLU A 360 -18.78 -3.32 -12.92
C GLU A 360 -18.20 -4.74 -12.90
N TRP A 361 -16.89 -4.84 -12.65
CA TRP A 361 -16.16 -6.08 -12.53
C TRP A 361 -15.12 -5.95 -11.43
N ASP A 362 -14.73 -7.05 -10.84
CA ASP A 362 -13.66 -7.16 -9.86
C ASP A 362 -12.97 -8.51 -9.98
N SER A 363 -11.88 -8.69 -9.27
CA SER A 363 -11.10 -9.92 -9.23
C SER A 363 -10.69 -10.24 -7.79
N ASN A 364 -10.61 -11.53 -7.47
CA ASN A 364 -9.99 -11.99 -6.23
C ASN A 364 -8.47 -12.07 -6.35
N ALA A 365 -7.93 -12.09 -7.58
CA ALA A 365 -6.51 -11.97 -7.82
C ALA A 365 -6.08 -10.50 -7.78
N GLN A 366 -4.93 -10.26 -7.18
CA GLN A 366 -4.29 -8.95 -7.19
C GLN A 366 -2.79 -9.09 -7.33
N VAL A 367 -2.23 -8.33 -8.28
CA VAL A 367 -0.80 -8.06 -8.37
C VAL A 367 -0.62 -6.55 -8.36
N VAL A 368 0.00 -6.00 -7.33
CA VAL A 368 0.33 -4.57 -7.28
C VAL A 368 1.81 -4.40 -7.59
N ALA A 369 2.13 -3.50 -8.51
CA ALA A 369 3.47 -3.29 -9.00
C ALA A 369 3.81 -1.81 -9.03
N ALA A 370 4.90 -1.42 -8.37
CA ALA A 370 5.39 -0.06 -8.27
C ALA A 370 6.65 0.15 -9.09
N GLN A 371 6.78 1.35 -9.66
CA GLN A 371 7.96 1.80 -10.41
C GLN A 371 8.52 3.09 -9.84
N ALA A 372 9.80 3.35 -10.10
CA ALA A 372 10.52 4.53 -9.59
C ALA A 372 10.90 5.50 -10.71
N TYR A 373 11.12 6.76 -10.35
CA TYR A 373 11.77 7.80 -11.17
C TYR A 373 11.16 7.99 -12.56
N VAL A 374 9.84 7.98 -12.66
CA VAL A 374 9.13 8.10 -13.94
C VAL A 374 8.94 9.56 -14.37
N ASP A 375 8.84 9.74 -15.69
CA ASP A 375 8.33 10.93 -16.33
C ASP A 375 6.88 10.68 -16.74
N ILE A 376 6.01 11.64 -16.46
CA ILE A 376 4.60 11.59 -16.85
C ILE A 376 4.23 12.87 -17.57
N ASP A 377 3.70 12.73 -18.78
CA ASP A 377 3.00 13.78 -19.50
C ASP A 377 1.49 13.52 -19.43
N LEU A 378 0.74 14.49 -18.93
CA LEU A 378 -0.72 14.46 -18.86
C LEU A 378 -1.27 15.43 -19.91
N ASP A 379 -2.02 14.93 -20.88
CA ASP A 379 -2.60 15.70 -21.99
C ASP A 379 -1.56 16.54 -22.74
N GLY A 380 -0.35 16.02 -22.91
CA GLY A 380 0.77 16.68 -23.57
C GLY A 380 1.53 17.68 -22.70
N THR A 381 1.13 17.87 -21.44
CA THR A 381 1.81 18.74 -20.49
C THR A 381 2.58 17.94 -19.46
N ALA A 382 3.81 18.33 -19.18
CA ALA A 382 4.63 17.66 -18.17
C ALA A 382 3.97 17.77 -16.78
N LEU A 383 3.71 16.61 -16.17
CA LEU A 383 3.18 16.47 -14.81
C LEU A 383 4.26 16.09 -13.81
N LEU A 384 5.11 15.13 -14.21
CA LEU A 384 6.16 14.56 -13.35
C LEU A 384 7.46 14.43 -14.17
N ARG A 385 8.60 14.68 -13.54
CA ARG A 385 9.92 14.38 -14.11
C ARG A 385 10.81 13.72 -13.07
N ALA A 386 11.40 12.58 -13.46
CA ALA A 386 12.25 11.76 -12.58
C ALA A 386 11.64 11.54 -11.19
N GLY A 387 10.34 11.22 -11.14
CA GLY A 387 9.62 10.99 -9.89
C GLY A 387 9.30 12.26 -9.06
N ARG A 388 9.36 13.46 -9.63
CA ARG A 388 9.04 14.70 -8.92
C ARG A 388 7.92 15.47 -9.65
N TYR A 389 6.87 15.86 -8.91
CA TYR A 389 5.79 16.68 -9.44
C TYR A 389 6.29 18.07 -9.83
N LEU A 390 5.83 18.58 -10.98
CA LEU A 390 6.08 19.91 -11.49
C LEU A 390 4.87 20.82 -11.16
N VAL A 391 4.61 21.03 -9.88
CA VAL A 391 3.48 21.83 -9.38
C VAL A 391 3.97 23.02 -8.57
#